data_5b8801c4bb138cca94a985ba080c2f11
#
_entry.id   5b8801c4bb138cca94a985ba080c2f11
#
_cell.length_a   1.000
_cell.length_b   1.000
_cell.length_c   1.000
_cell.angle_alpha   90.00
_cell.angle_beta   90.00
_cell.angle_gamma   90.00
#
_symmetry.space_group_name_H-M   'P 1'
#
loop_
_entity.id
_entity.type
_entity.pdbx_description
1 polymer ?
#
loop_
_entity_poly.entity_id
_entity_poly.type
_entity_poly.pdbx_seq_one_letter_code
_entity_poly.pdbx_strand_id
1 'polypeptide(L)'
;EHKAMICLTGDDFITHPLEVTKILMDLNVDDTTIIASLLHEVINNGNKTYEDLVNDFGEDIAKIVLSVSKINKLELPDNNESSVIYLRKILVGLAQDVRVMYIKLADRLHNMRTNWAINPSKQKQKAEETMSVLVPIAHRLGINSIKSELENLSLYYLKPDVYNDILEKLNETVDELNDCLEEMKESIIDILTEAGIKFEIKGRVKSVYSIYNKLSNGKEWNKIYDILALRIFVEEESDCYQVIGLIHSRFRPMPKRFKDYIASPKENMYQSLHTTVFGVEGHVFEIQVRTYEMDEIAEKGIASHWSYKEKGTKKIQNVMEQKLEMFRNVIESSNNDTDADFENAVNADIFSDLIYTYTPKGDVVELPIGSTPVDFAYRIHSRVGDTTVGAIVNDQIVPLSYELKNDDVVNIKTNNNSTPNKDWLSFVKTNQARNKIKAFFSKEHKEEYILKGKNILETELRK
;
A
#
# COMPACT_ATOMS: atom_id res chain seq x y z
N GLU A 1 -30.11 17.28 9.33
CA GLU A 1 -30.18 17.23 7.86
C GLU A 1 -30.77 15.90 7.37
N HIS A 2 -30.42 14.76 7.98
CA HIS A 2 -30.83 13.41 7.54
C HIS A 2 -32.06 12.83 8.27
N LYS A 3 -32.86 13.67 8.95
CA LYS A 3 -34.08 13.25 9.61
C LYS A 3 -35.08 12.63 8.61
N ALA A 4 -35.57 11.44 8.92
CA ALA A 4 -36.53 10.67 8.10
C ALA A 4 -35.94 10.04 6.81
N MET A 5 -34.63 10.02 6.59
CA MET A 5 -33.99 9.22 5.54
C MET A 5 -33.68 7.82 6.10
N ILE A 6 -33.98 6.78 5.33
CA ILE A 6 -33.76 5.36 5.71
C ILE A 6 -32.76 4.76 4.73
N CYS A 7 -31.77 4.02 5.24
CA CYS A 7 -30.83 3.23 4.44
C CYS A 7 -31.52 2.02 3.78
N LEU A 8 -30.88 1.44 2.77
CA LEU A 8 -31.33 0.19 2.15
C LEU A 8 -31.36 -1.00 3.14
N THR A 9 -30.62 -0.91 4.23
CA THR A 9 -30.64 -1.87 5.34
C THR A 9 -31.86 -1.75 6.23
N GLY A 10 -32.64 -0.67 6.11
CA GLY A 10 -33.78 -0.35 6.98
C GLY A 10 -33.44 0.53 8.18
N ASP A 11 -32.15 0.85 8.39
CA ASP A 11 -31.69 1.71 9.48
C ASP A 11 -31.86 3.20 9.11
N ASP A 12 -31.86 4.06 10.13
CA ASP A 12 -31.80 5.50 9.93
C ASP A 12 -30.49 5.90 9.18
N PHE A 13 -30.60 6.79 8.21
CA PHE A 13 -29.45 7.19 7.37
C PHE A 13 -28.25 7.71 8.18
N ILE A 14 -28.50 8.35 9.33
CA ILE A 14 -27.45 8.85 10.22
C ILE A 14 -26.51 7.74 10.73
N THR A 15 -26.96 6.48 10.74
CA THR A 15 -26.15 5.33 11.16
C THR A 15 -24.91 5.19 10.28
N HIS A 16 -25.05 5.42 8.95
CA HIS A 16 -23.92 5.31 8.03
C HIS A 16 -22.76 6.28 8.37
N PRO A 17 -22.92 7.60 8.44
CA PRO A 17 -21.82 8.49 8.81
C PRO A 17 -21.29 8.24 10.23
N LEU A 18 -22.10 7.77 11.17
CA LEU A 18 -21.64 7.39 12.50
C LEU A 18 -20.72 6.17 12.46
N GLU A 19 -21.09 5.12 11.73
CA GLU A 19 -20.25 3.92 11.58
C GLU A 19 -18.95 4.21 10.81
N VAL A 20 -19.01 5.03 9.75
CA VAL A 20 -17.81 5.53 9.05
C VAL A 20 -16.87 6.27 10.01
N THR A 21 -17.44 7.12 10.86
CA THR A 21 -16.67 7.86 11.87
C THR A 21 -16.04 6.95 12.92
N LYS A 22 -16.74 5.90 13.39
CA LYS A 22 -16.18 4.91 14.31
C LYS A 22 -14.96 4.21 13.70
N ILE A 23 -15.04 3.79 12.43
CA ILE A 23 -13.92 3.18 11.73
C ILE A 23 -12.70 4.12 11.73
N LEU A 24 -12.92 5.42 11.53
CA LEU A 24 -11.85 6.43 11.53
C LEU A 24 -11.32 6.71 12.93
N MET A 25 -12.17 6.69 13.96
CA MET A 25 -11.72 6.79 15.36
C MET A 25 -10.78 5.63 15.74
N ASP A 26 -11.07 4.41 15.29
CA ASP A 26 -10.20 3.25 15.50
C ASP A 26 -8.83 3.41 14.82
N LEU A 27 -8.76 4.22 13.75
CA LEU A 27 -7.51 4.57 13.07
C LEU A 27 -6.75 5.73 13.74
N ASN A 28 -7.30 6.36 14.78
CA ASN A 28 -6.71 7.52 15.48
C ASN A 28 -6.44 8.72 14.55
N VAL A 29 -7.33 9.02 13.60
CA VAL A 29 -7.22 10.21 12.74
C VAL A 29 -7.46 11.50 13.53
N ASP A 30 -7.10 12.66 12.95
CA ASP A 30 -7.28 13.96 13.57
C ASP A 30 -8.77 14.39 13.67
N ASP A 31 -9.05 15.34 14.58
CA ASP A 31 -10.41 15.85 14.83
C ASP A 31 -11.06 16.43 13.57
N THR A 32 -10.28 17.09 12.70
CA THR A 32 -10.75 17.64 11.43
C THR A 32 -11.28 16.55 10.52
N THR A 33 -10.58 15.42 10.43
CA THR A 33 -11.00 14.25 9.66
C THR A 33 -12.26 13.61 10.25
N ILE A 34 -12.34 13.51 11.59
CA ILE A 34 -13.52 13.02 12.29
C ILE A 34 -14.76 13.89 12.00
N ILE A 35 -14.64 15.21 12.10
CA ILE A 35 -15.75 16.13 11.81
C ILE A 35 -16.13 16.03 10.33
N ALA A 36 -15.16 16.03 9.42
CA ALA A 36 -15.42 15.89 7.98
C ALA A 36 -16.12 14.56 7.66
N SER A 37 -15.79 13.48 8.36
CA SER A 37 -16.43 12.18 8.16
C SER A 37 -17.91 12.15 8.59
N LEU A 38 -18.28 12.86 9.64
CA LEU A 38 -19.67 13.02 10.04
C LEU A 38 -20.49 13.82 9.00
N LEU A 39 -19.82 14.70 8.26
CA LEU A 39 -20.42 15.62 7.30
C LEU A 39 -20.31 15.16 5.84
N HIS A 40 -19.65 14.03 5.55
CA HIS A 40 -19.26 13.67 4.19
C HIS A 40 -20.42 13.48 3.19
N GLU A 41 -21.62 13.21 3.70
CA GLU A 41 -22.84 13.02 2.89
C GLU A 41 -23.75 14.28 2.82
N VAL A 42 -23.48 15.35 3.58
CA VAL A 42 -24.41 16.49 3.68
C VAL A 42 -24.51 17.32 2.40
N ILE A 43 -23.49 17.30 1.54
CA ILE A 43 -23.53 17.96 0.22
C ILE A 43 -24.28 17.11 -0.81
N ASN A 44 -24.18 15.76 -0.73
CA ASN A 44 -24.79 14.86 -1.70
C ASN A 44 -26.26 14.57 -1.37
N ASN A 45 -26.55 14.29 -0.11
CA ASN A 45 -27.84 13.82 0.37
C ASN A 45 -28.52 14.80 1.34
N GLY A 46 -27.84 15.89 1.72
CA GLY A 46 -28.38 16.99 2.50
C GLY A 46 -28.63 18.24 1.65
N ASN A 47 -29.15 19.30 2.27
CA ASN A 47 -29.42 20.58 1.62
C ASN A 47 -28.36 21.65 1.96
N LYS A 48 -27.12 21.22 2.26
CA LYS A 48 -26.01 22.11 2.62
C LYS A 48 -25.11 22.37 1.43
N THR A 49 -24.74 23.64 1.26
CA THR A 49 -23.77 24.07 0.25
C THR A 49 -22.35 24.08 0.82
N TYR A 50 -21.34 24.25 -0.04
CA TYR A 50 -19.96 24.45 0.38
C TYR A 50 -19.81 25.68 1.28
N GLU A 51 -20.48 26.79 0.92
CA GLU A 51 -20.47 28.06 1.65
C GLU A 51 -21.06 27.90 3.06
N ASP A 52 -22.14 27.11 3.20
CA ASP A 52 -22.71 26.79 4.51
C ASP A 52 -21.70 26.07 5.40
N LEU A 53 -20.96 25.08 4.82
CA LEU A 53 -19.95 24.34 5.56
C LEU A 53 -18.75 25.22 5.95
N VAL A 54 -18.34 26.13 5.09
CA VAL A 54 -17.27 27.11 5.41
C VAL A 54 -17.69 27.97 6.60
N ASN A 55 -18.94 28.47 6.60
CA ASN A 55 -19.46 29.33 7.66
C ASN A 55 -19.63 28.58 9.00
N ASP A 56 -20.10 27.32 8.95
CA ASP A 56 -20.42 26.54 10.15
C ASP A 56 -19.19 25.84 10.75
N PHE A 57 -18.23 25.37 9.91
CA PHE A 57 -17.12 24.47 10.31
C PHE A 57 -15.74 24.93 9.85
N GLY A 58 -15.66 25.98 9.05
CA GLY A 58 -14.38 26.49 8.51
C GLY A 58 -13.95 25.84 7.19
N GLU A 59 -12.99 26.51 6.54
CA GLU A 59 -12.59 26.21 5.17
C GLU A 59 -11.92 24.83 5.02
N ASP A 60 -11.12 24.38 6.02
CA ASP A 60 -10.39 23.11 5.96
C ASP A 60 -11.36 21.92 5.93
N ILE A 61 -12.31 21.87 6.84
CA ILE A 61 -13.36 20.83 6.88
C ILE A 61 -14.21 20.86 5.62
N ALA A 62 -14.64 22.06 5.18
CA ALA A 62 -15.47 22.20 3.98
C ALA A 62 -14.76 21.69 2.71
N LYS A 63 -13.45 21.92 2.56
CA LYS A 63 -12.65 21.40 1.44
C LYS A 63 -12.58 19.87 1.43
N ILE A 64 -12.36 19.25 2.58
CA ILE A 64 -12.33 17.77 2.69
C ILE A 64 -13.70 17.21 2.30
N VAL A 65 -14.79 17.71 2.88
CA VAL A 65 -16.17 17.24 2.59
C VAL A 65 -16.50 17.42 1.10
N LEU A 66 -16.16 18.56 0.50
CA LEU A 66 -16.37 18.79 -0.93
C LEU A 66 -15.59 17.80 -1.80
N SER A 67 -14.34 17.49 -1.42
CA SER A 67 -13.49 16.55 -2.16
C SER A 67 -14.04 15.12 -2.08
N VAL A 68 -14.47 14.67 -0.91
CA VAL A 68 -15.15 13.38 -0.73
C VAL A 68 -16.45 13.33 -1.55
N SER A 69 -17.27 14.39 -1.49
CA SER A 69 -18.51 14.50 -2.25
C SER A 69 -18.29 14.37 -3.76
N LYS A 70 -17.23 15.00 -4.30
CA LYS A 70 -16.88 14.90 -5.73
C LYS A 70 -16.49 13.47 -6.13
N ILE A 71 -15.80 12.73 -5.25
CA ILE A 71 -15.45 11.33 -5.50
C ILE A 71 -16.69 10.43 -5.41
N ASN A 72 -17.58 10.65 -4.44
CA ASN A 72 -18.78 9.84 -4.24
C ASN A 72 -19.81 9.97 -5.37
N LYS A 73 -19.88 11.12 -6.06
CA LYS A 73 -20.75 11.32 -7.23
C LYS A 73 -20.33 10.53 -8.47
N LEU A 74 -19.15 9.89 -8.43
CA LEU A 74 -18.66 9.07 -9.52
C LEU A 74 -19.15 7.64 -9.32
N GLU A 75 -20.22 7.25 -10.01
CA GLU A 75 -20.51 5.85 -10.23
C GLU A 75 -19.60 5.36 -11.36
N LEU A 76 -19.06 4.14 -11.21
CA LEU A 76 -18.41 3.46 -12.33
C LEU A 76 -19.49 3.21 -13.40
N PRO A 77 -19.37 3.80 -14.57
CA PRO A 77 -20.24 3.42 -15.67
C PRO A 77 -19.77 2.07 -16.25
N ASP A 78 -20.65 1.40 -16.95
CA ASP A 78 -20.44 0.07 -17.53
C ASP A 78 -19.33 0.01 -18.63
N ASN A 79 -18.61 1.11 -18.88
CA ASN A 79 -17.59 1.21 -19.95
C ASN A 79 -16.19 1.54 -19.39
N ASN A 80 -15.15 0.96 -20.01
CA ASN A 80 -13.71 1.14 -19.66
C ASN A 80 -13.24 2.61 -19.58
N GLU A 81 -13.75 3.51 -20.42
CA GLU A 81 -13.38 4.94 -20.40
C GLU A 81 -13.71 5.63 -19.09
N SER A 82 -14.71 5.14 -18.40
CA SER A 82 -15.18 5.73 -17.15
C SER A 82 -14.44 5.24 -15.91
N SER A 83 -13.80 4.08 -15.96
CA SER A 83 -12.92 3.59 -14.89
C SER A 83 -11.66 4.45 -14.82
N VAL A 84 -11.13 4.91 -15.94
CA VAL A 84 -9.97 5.80 -16.00
C VAL A 84 -10.29 7.18 -15.40
N ILE A 85 -11.46 7.74 -15.71
CA ILE A 85 -11.92 9.02 -15.15
C ILE A 85 -12.10 8.91 -13.64
N TYR A 86 -12.65 7.80 -13.16
CA TYR A 86 -12.81 7.51 -11.73
C TYR A 86 -11.46 7.45 -11.02
N LEU A 87 -10.52 6.68 -11.54
CA LEU A 87 -9.14 6.58 -11.03
C LEU A 87 -8.45 7.94 -10.98
N ARG A 88 -8.53 8.72 -12.07
CA ARG A 88 -7.94 10.05 -12.14
C ARG A 88 -8.48 10.97 -11.05
N LYS A 89 -9.78 10.96 -10.78
CA LYS A 89 -10.41 11.78 -9.74
C LYS A 89 -10.05 11.33 -8.33
N ILE A 90 -9.96 10.03 -8.08
CA ILE A 90 -9.45 9.51 -6.81
C ILE A 90 -8.02 9.98 -6.57
N LEU A 91 -7.14 9.83 -7.57
CA LEU A 91 -5.75 10.24 -7.44
C LEU A 91 -5.58 11.75 -7.27
N VAL A 92 -6.39 12.55 -7.97
CA VAL A 92 -6.42 14.01 -7.78
C VAL A 92 -6.87 14.37 -6.36
N GLY A 93 -7.88 13.71 -5.82
CA GLY A 93 -8.31 13.88 -4.42
C GLY A 93 -7.20 13.54 -3.42
N LEU A 94 -6.52 12.39 -3.64
CA LEU A 94 -5.36 11.95 -2.87
C LEU A 94 -4.21 12.96 -2.90
N ALA A 95 -3.89 13.48 -4.08
CA ALA A 95 -2.79 14.42 -4.26
C ALA A 95 -3.04 15.77 -3.57
N GLN A 96 -4.30 16.14 -3.35
CA GLN A 96 -4.70 17.35 -2.64
C GLN A 96 -4.67 17.15 -1.12
N ASP A 97 -5.29 16.09 -0.63
CA ASP A 97 -5.37 15.79 0.80
C ASP A 97 -5.63 14.30 1.04
N VAL A 98 -4.69 13.65 1.69
CA VAL A 98 -4.78 12.20 1.97
C VAL A 98 -5.94 11.87 2.92
N ARG A 99 -6.41 12.82 3.78
CA ARG A 99 -7.56 12.64 4.67
C ARG A 99 -8.84 12.27 3.92
N VAL A 100 -8.98 12.77 2.70
CA VAL A 100 -10.07 12.42 1.78
C VAL A 100 -10.12 10.92 1.54
N MET A 101 -8.97 10.27 1.38
CA MET A 101 -8.91 8.83 1.15
C MET A 101 -9.20 7.99 2.39
N TYR A 102 -8.78 8.46 3.58
CA TYR A 102 -9.16 7.79 4.83
C TYR A 102 -10.68 7.75 4.98
N ILE A 103 -11.37 8.88 4.74
CA ILE A 103 -12.84 8.92 4.77
C ILE A 103 -13.42 8.00 3.68
N LYS A 104 -12.89 8.04 2.46
CA LYS A 104 -13.38 7.20 1.35
C LYS A 104 -13.20 5.70 1.59
N LEU A 105 -12.07 5.30 2.19
CA LEU A 105 -11.81 3.90 2.53
C LEU A 105 -12.74 3.42 3.68
N ALA A 106 -12.98 4.26 4.69
CA ALA A 106 -13.91 3.96 5.78
C ALA A 106 -15.37 3.89 5.28
N ASP A 107 -15.78 4.83 4.41
CA ASP A 107 -17.06 4.82 3.71
C ASP A 107 -17.25 3.52 2.92
N ARG A 108 -16.25 3.15 2.09
CA ARG A 108 -16.30 1.90 1.33
C ARG A 108 -16.35 0.67 2.23
N LEU A 109 -15.62 0.65 3.33
CA LEU A 109 -15.62 -0.47 4.26
C LEU A 109 -17.02 -0.67 4.88
N HIS A 110 -17.65 0.40 5.35
CA HIS A 110 -19.03 0.33 5.84
C HIS A 110 -20.00 -0.12 4.75
N ASN A 111 -19.87 0.42 3.53
CA ASN A 111 -20.68 0.02 2.38
C ASN A 111 -20.48 -1.46 2.01
N MET A 112 -19.28 -2.02 2.15
CA MET A 112 -19.02 -3.45 1.91
C MET A 112 -19.59 -4.34 3.01
N ARG A 113 -19.58 -3.90 4.28
CA ARG A 113 -20.21 -4.60 5.41
C ARG A 113 -21.73 -4.70 5.23
N THR A 114 -22.35 -3.70 4.60
CA THR A 114 -23.81 -3.63 4.34
C THR A 114 -24.19 -4.00 2.91
N ASN A 115 -23.27 -4.51 2.12
CA ASN A 115 -23.44 -4.80 0.68
C ASN A 115 -24.51 -5.87 0.41
N TRP A 116 -24.85 -6.70 1.40
CA TRP A 116 -25.94 -7.69 1.34
C TRP A 116 -27.31 -7.07 1.07
N ALA A 117 -27.53 -5.79 1.38
CA ALA A 117 -28.79 -5.07 1.23
C ALA A 117 -29.08 -4.65 -0.23
N ILE A 118 -28.13 -4.76 -1.15
CA ILE A 118 -28.31 -4.43 -2.57
C ILE A 118 -28.38 -5.68 -3.45
N ASN A 119 -28.79 -5.51 -4.71
CA ASN A 119 -28.94 -6.64 -5.62
C ASN A 119 -27.57 -7.30 -5.95
N PRO A 120 -27.54 -8.63 -6.28
CA PRO A 120 -26.32 -9.39 -6.50
C PRO A 120 -25.39 -8.84 -7.59
N SER A 121 -25.93 -8.25 -8.66
CA SER A 121 -25.14 -7.66 -9.74
C SER A 121 -24.34 -6.46 -9.23
N LYS A 122 -25.00 -5.55 -8.49
CA LYS A 122 -24.35 -4.39 -7.86
C LYS A 122 -23.39 -4.80 -6.76
N GLN A 123 -23.68 -5.91 -6.02
CA GLN A 123 -22.74 -6.45 -5.02
C GLN A 123 -21.38 -6.80 -5.66
N LYS A 124 -21.43 -7.54 -6.78
CA LYS A 124 -20.22 -7.94 -7.52
C LYS A 124 -19.47 -6.74 -8.08
N GLN A 125 -20.17 -5.82 -8.73
CA GLN A 125 -19.57 -4.62 -9.29
C GLN A 125 -18.83 -3.79 -8.23
N LYS A 126 -19.45 -3.57 -7.05
CA LYS A 126 -18.80 -2.88 -5.93
C LYS A 126 -17.59 -3.64 -5.38
N ALA A 127 -17.66 -4.97 -5.33
CA ALA A 127 -16.56 -5.80 -4.87
C ALA A 127 -15.37 -5.77 -5.86
N GLU A 128 -15.64 -5.80 -7.17
CA GLU A 128 -14.63 -5.66 -8.23
C GLU A 128 -13.92 -4.30 -8.16
N GLU A 129 -14.70 -3.21 -8.05
CA GLU A 129 -14.16 -1.86 -7.87
C GLU A 129 -13.29 -1.76 -6.60
N THR A 130 -13.78 -2.30 -5.50
CA THR A 130 -13.06 -2.28 -4.22
C THR A 130 -11.73 -3.01 -4.35
N MET A 131 -11.73 -4.19 -4.96
CA MET A 131 -10.53 -5.01 -5.12
C MET A 131 -9.52 -4.40 -6.10
N SER A 132 -10.00 -3.85 -7.22
CA SER A 132 -9.13 -3.33 -8.28
C SER A 132 -8.59 -1.93 -7.99
N VAL A 133 -9.27 -1.10 -7.18
CA VAL A 133 -8.91 0.30 -6.98
C VAL A 133 -8.56 0.60 -5.53
N LEU A 134 -9.48 0.33 -4.60
CA LEU A 134 -9.35 0.85 -3.24
C LEU A 134 -8.43 -0.02 -2.35
N VAL A 135 -8.41 -1.33 -2.55
CA VAL A 135 -7.49 -2.24 -1.85
C VAL A 135 -6.02 -1.90 -2.14
N PRO A 136 -5.58 -1.71 -3.40
CA PRO A 136 -4.21 -1.27 -3.68
C PRO A 136 -3.86 0.09 -3.06
N ILE A 137 -4.80 1.04 -3.06
CA ILE A 137 -4.60 2.35 -2.43
C ILE A 137 -4.44 2.19 -0.90
N ALA A 138 -5.30 1.40 -0.25
CA ALA A 138 -5.18 1.11 1.18
C ALA A 138 -3.83 0.44 1.51
N HIS A 139 -3.35 -0.45 0.63
CA HIS A 139 -2.03 -1.06 0.75
C HIS A 139 -0.90 -0.04 0.68
N ARG A 140 -0.94 0.86 -0.30
CA ARG A 140 0.07 1.93 -0.47
C ARG A 140 0.08 2.92 0.69
N LEU A 141 -1.08 3.20 1.28
CA LEU A 141 -1.20 4.06 2.46
C LEU A 141 -0.83 3.34 3.78
N GLY A 142 -0.60 2.01 3.74
CA GLY A 142 -0.24 1.22 4.91
C GLY A 142 -1.41 0.90 5.85
N ILE A 143 -2.67 1.11 5.44
CA ILE A 143 -3.86 0.89 6.28
C ILE A 143 -4.26 -0.59 6.19
N ASN A 144 -3.48 -1.46 6.86
CA ASN A 144 -3.67 -2.91 6.71
C ASN A 144 -4.94 -3.43 7.35
N SER A 145 -5.46 -2.79 8.40
CA SER A 145 -6.73 -3.15 9.02
C SER A 145 -7.89 -3.05 8.01
N ILE A 146 -8.08 -1.89 7.40
CA ILE A 146 -9.12 -1.69 6.37
C ILE A 146 -8.86 -2.55 5.14
N LYS A 147 -7.60 -2.59 4.65
CA LYS A 147 -7.21 -3.38 3.49
C LYS A 147 -7.63 -4.84 3.64
N SER A 148 -7.25 -5.47 4.74
CA SER A 148 -7.52 -6.90 4.98
C SER A 148 -9.00 -7.23 5.04
N GLU A 149 -9.82 -6.36 5.64
CA GLU A 149 -11.25 -6.55 5.70
C GLU A 149 -11.92 -6.32 4.33
N LEU A 150 -11.51 -5.28 3.59
CA LEU A 150 -11.99 -5.05 2.21
C LEU A 150 -11.66 -6.23 1.29
N GLU A 151 -10.46 -6.79 1.38
CA GLU A 151 -10.04 -7.98 0.64
C GLU A 151 -10.95 -9.20 0.94
N ASN A 152 -11.20 -9.47 2.21
CA ASN A 152 -12.06 -10.58 2.63
C ASN A 152 -13.50 -10.41 2.17
N LEU A 153 -14.09 -9.23 2.39
CA LEU A 153 -15.46 -8.93 1.96
C LEU A 153 -15.59 -8.98 0.43
N SER A 154 -14.60 -8.46 -0.30
CA SER A 154 -14.62 -8.53 -1.76
C SER A 154 -14.54 -9.97 -2.27
N LEU A 155 -13.66 -10.81 -1.69
CA LEU A 155 -13.60 -12.23 -2.05
C LEU A 155 -14.92 -12.95 -1.76
N TYR A 156 -15.55 -12.67 -0.63
CA TYR A 156 -16.85 -13.23 -0.26
C TYR A 156 -17.93 -12.95 -1.32
N TYR A 157 -18.00 -11.68 -1.83
CA TYR A 157 -19.00 -11.33 -2.85
C TYR A 157 -18.64 -11.79 -4.26
N LEU A 158 -17.34 -11.89 -4.58
CA LEU A 158 -16.88 -12.29 -5.91
C LEU A 158 -16.85 -13.80 -6.09
N LYS A 159 -16.42 -14.55 -5.07
CA LYS A 159 -16.20 -16.00 -5.10
C LYS A 159 -16.66 -16.64 -3.79
N PRO A 160 -17.98 -16.64 -3.49
CA PRO A 160 -18.51 -17.09 -2.20
C PRO A 160 -18.16 -18.55 -1.91
N ASP A 161 -18.21 -19.45 -2.90
CA ASP A 161 -17.89 -20.86 -2.70
C ASP A 161 -16.42 -21.01 -2.27
N VAL A 162 -15.51 -20.36 -2.97
CA VAL A 162 -14.05 -20.41 -2.65
C VAL A 162 -13.77 -19.79 -1.27
N TYR A 163 -14.47 -18.70 -0.93
CA TYR A 163 -14.34 -18.08 0.39
C TYR A 163 -14.76 -19.05 1.51
N ASN A 164 -15.91 -19.69 1.35
CA ASN A 164 -16.46 -20.62 2.34
C ASN A 164 -15.60 -21.88 2.47
N ASP A 165 -15.14 -22.47 1.37
CA ASP A 165 -14.24 -23.63 1.38
C ASP A 165 -12.92 -23.34 2.12
N ILE A 166 -12.33 -22.16 1.90
CA ILE A 166 -11.12 -21.76 2.61
C ILE A 166 -11.42 -21.49 4.08
N LEU A 167 -12.55 -20.85 4.39
CA LEU A 167 -12.93 -20.55 5.78
C LEU A 167 -13.18 -21.82 6.59
N GLU A 168 -13.90 -22.80 6.03
CA GLU A 168 -14.13 -24.10 6.66
C GLU A 168 -12.81 -24.80 6.98
N LYS A 169 -11.95 -24.95 5.98
CA LYS A 169 -10.62 -25.57 6.14
C LYS A 169 -9.69 -24.79 7.08
N LEU A 170 -9.84 -23.45 7.12
CA LEU A 170 -9.09 -22.62 8.06
C LEU A 170 -9.53 -22.88 9.50
N ASN A 171 -10.85 -22.99 9.75
CA ASN A 171 -11.39 -23.27 11.08
C ASN A 171 -10.94 -24.67 11.55
N GLU A 172 -11.02 -25.71 10.71
CA GLU A 172 -10.49 -27.04 11.04
C GLU A 172 -9.00 -26.98 11.42
N THR A 173 -8.19 -26.27 10.64
CA THR A 173 -6.76 -26.12 10.92
C THR A 173 -6.50 -25.35 12.21
N VAL A 174 -7.29 -24.33 12.52
CA VAL A 174 -7.19 -23.56 13.77
C VAL A 174 -7.54 -24.46 14.96
N ASP A 175 -8.62 -25.25 14.87
CA ASP A 175 -9.05 -26.15 15.94
C ASP A 175 -8.00 -27.25 16.19
N GLU A 176 -7.40 -27.81 15.13
CA GLU A 176 -6.33 -28.83 15.24
C GLU A 176 -5.05 -28.29 15.89
N LEU A 177 -4.69 -27.04 15.62
CA LEU A 177 -3.41 -26.44 16.04
C LEU A 177 -3.51 -25.58 17.29
N ASN A 178 -4.72 -25.35 17.80
CA ASN A 178 -4.94 -24.40 18.91
C ASN A 178 -4.19 -24.82 20.20
N ASP A 179 -4.25 -26.07 20.55
CA ASP A 179 -3.57 -26.59 21.74
C ASP A 179 -2.05 -26.45 21.64
N CYS A 180 -1.48 -26.78 20.48
CA CYS A 180 -0.05 -26.61 20.21
C CYS A 180 0.36 -25.12 20.21
N LEU A 181 -0.52 -24.23 19.74
CA LEU A 181 -0.28 -22.79 19.76
C LEU A 181 -0.27 -22.24 21.18
N GLU A 182 -1.21 -22.64 22.04
CA GLU A 182 -1.26 -22.22 23.44
C GLU A 182 -0.07 -22.76 24.23
N GLU A 183 0.32 -24.02 24.06
CA GLU A 183 1.53 -24.57 24.67
C GLU A 183 2.80 -23.83 24.26
N MET A 184 2.91 -23.49 22.96
CA MET A 184 4.02 -22.70 22.46
C MET A 184 4.02 -21.29 23.06
N LYS A 185 2.85 -20.67 23.18
CA LYS A 185 2.66 -19.34 23.76
C LYS A 185 3.05 -19.34 25.25
N GLU A 186 2.63 -20.34 26.03
CA GLU A 186 3.04 -20.51 27.43
C GLU A 186 4.56 -20.62 27.56
N SER A 187 5.20 -21.47 26.73
CA SER A 187 6.66 -21.61 26.72
C SER A 187 7.38 -20.29 26.41
N ILE A 188 6.84 -19.47 25.52
CA ILE A 188 7.41 -18.13 25.20
C ILE A 188 7.20 -17.17 26.38
N ILE A 189 6.03 -17.19 27.02
CA ILE A 189 5.72 -16.37 28.21
C ILE A 189 6.75 -16.67 29.32
N ASP A 190 7.03 -17.92 29.59
CA ASP A 190 7.99 -18.32 30.62
C ASP A 190 9.39 -17.79 30.30
N ILE A 191 9.88 -17.98 29.08
CA ILE A 191 11.21 -17.53 28.65
C ILE A 191 11.35 -15.99 28.77
N LEU A 192 10.36 -15.25 28.32
CA LEU A 192 10.41 -13.78 28.30
C LEU A 192 10.23 -13.20 29.70
N THR A 193 9.44 -13.87 30.56
CA THR A 193 9.25 -13.49 31.98
C THR A 193 10.53 -13.73 32.77
N GLU A 194 11.21 -14.87 32.60
CA GLU A 194 12.50 -15.17 33.20
C GLU A 194 13.57 -14.14 32.79
N ALA A 195 13.53 -13.68 31.54
CA ALA A 195 14.44 -12.66 31.02
C ALA A 195 14.12 -11.24 31.51
N GLY A 196 12.98 -11.04 32.18
CA GLY A 196 12.54 -9.73 32.69
C GLY A 196 12.08 -8.75 31.61
N ILE A 197 11.74 -9.24 30.42
CA ILE A 197 11.24 -8.42 29.31
C ILE A 197 9.76 -8.13 29.58
N LYS A 198 9.33 -6.87 29.36
CA LYS A 198 7.91 -6.50 29.33
C LYS A 198 7.36 -6.76 27.92
N PHE A 199 6.31 -7.54 27.84
CA PHE A 199 5.72 -7.92 26.54
C PHE A 199 4.21 -8.16 26.63
N GLU A 200 3.57 -8.13 25.48
CA GLU A 200 2.24 -8.68 25.26
C GLU A 200 2.33 -9.70 24.11
N ILE A 201 1.60 -10.82 24.20
CA ILE A 201 1.59 -11.84 23.15
C ILE A 201 0.16 -12.10 22.69
N LYS A 202 -0.06 -12.08 21.35
CA LYS A 202 -1.36 -12.36 20.72
C LYS A 202 -1.22 -13.40 19.64
N GLY A 203 -2.18 -14.34 19.60
CA GLY A 203 -2.38 -15.21 18.44
C GLY A 203 -2.94 -14.41 17.25
N ARG A 204 -2.53 -14.77 16.05
CA ARG A 204 -3.07 -14.22 14.80
C ARG A 204 -3.42 -15.33 13.83
N VAL A 205 -4.67 -15.33 13.39
CA VAL A 205 -5.12 -16.17 12.28
C VAL A 205 -4.98 -15.37 10.96
N LYS A 206 -4.45 -16.03 9.93
CA LYS A 206 -4.30 -15.40 8.60
C LYS A 206 -5.65 -15.20 7.94
N SER A 207 -5.82 -14.06 7.25
CA SER A 207 -7.07 -13.74 6.55
C SER A 207 -7.34 -14.72 5.39
N VAL A 208 -8.61 -15.01 5.15
CA VAL A 208 -9.08 -15.91 4.08
C VAL A 208 -8.54 -15.48 2.71
N TYR A 209 -8.59 -14.16 2.40
CA TYR A 209 -8.02 -13.63 1.16
C TYR A 209 -6.51 -13.88 1.05
N SER A 210 -5.75 -13.68 2.13
CA SER A 210 -4.31 -13.92 2.10
C SER A 210 -3.96 -15.39 1.86
N ILE A 211 -4.79 -16.32 2.33
CA ILE A 211 -4.67 -17.75 2.03
C ILE A 211 -5.04 -18.00 0.57
N TYR A 212 -6.19 -17.49 0.12
CA TYR A 212 -6.63 -17.56 -1.27
C TYR A 212 -5.52 -17.13 -2.25
N ASN A 213 -4.90 -15.98 -2.00
CA ASN A 213 -3.81 -15.46 -2.85
C ASN A 213 -2.60 -16.41 -2.90
N LYS A 214 -2.23 -17.03 -1.78
CA LYS A 214 -1.14 -18.03 -1.76
C LYS A 214 -1.50 -19.29 -2.54
N LEU A 215 -2.72 -19.78 -2.39
CA LEU A 215 -3.21 -20.96 -3.12
C LEU A 215 -3.30 -20.69 -4.63
N SER A 216 -3.81 -19.53 -5.02
CA SER A 216 -3.91 -19.09 -6.43
C SER A 216 -2.52 -18.95 -7.09
N ASN A 217 -1.49 -18.64 -6.31
CA ASN A 217 -0.09 -18.60 -6.75
C ASN A 217 0.62 -19.96 -6.68
N GLY A 218 -0.15 -21.06 -6.59
CA GLY A 218 0.38 -22.45 -6.65
C GLY A 218 0.98 -22.97 -5.36
N LYS A 219 0.80 -22.29 -4.20
CA LYS A 219 1.20 -22.89 -2.92
C LYS A 219 0.18 -23.92 -2.48
N GLU A 220 0.68 -25.04 -1.96
CA GLU A 220 -0.14 -26.05 -1.31
C GLU A 220 -0.50 -25.61 0.11
N TRP A 221 -1.65 -26.06 0.62
CA TRP A 221 -2.15 -25.71 1.97
C TRP A 221 -1.11 -26.00 3.06
N ASN A 222 -0.54 -27.20 3.06
CA ASN A 222 0.46 -27.66 4.03
C ASN A 222 1.81 -26.90 3.97
N LYS A 223 2.02 -26.05 2.96
CA LYS A 223 3.19 -25.18 2.83
C LYS A 223 2.91 -23.73 3.24
N ILE A 224 1.72 -23.45 3.79
CA ILE A 224 1.36 -22.13 4.33
C ILE A 224 1.63 -22.14 5.84
N TYR A 225 2.87 -21.90 6.24
CA TYR A 225 3.32 -21.97 7.64
C TYR A 225 2.87 -20.79 8.52
N ASP A 226 2.23 -19.77 7.96
CA ASP A 226 1.74 -18.58 8.62
C ASP A 226 0.19 -18.51 8.71
N ILE A 227 -0.46 -19.70 8.70
CA ILE A 227 -1.92 -19.80 8.96
C ILE A 227 -2.20 -19.32 10.38
N LEU A 228 -1.44 -19.83 11.34
CA LEU A 228 -1.38 -19.34 12.71
C LEU A 228 -0.02 -18.71 12.96
N ALA A 229 -0.01 -17.56 13.59
CA ALA A 229 1.20 -16.84 13.97
C ALA A 229 1.05 -16.27 15.38
N LEU A 230 2.18 -16.08 16.07
CA LEU A 230 2.26 -15.35 17.32
C LEU A 230 2.82 -13.96 17.05
N ARG A 231 2.16 -12.93 17.58
CA ARG A 231 2.67 -11.57 17.60
C ARG A 231 3.10 -11.21 19.01
N ILE A 232 4.33 -10.72 19.16
CA ILE A 232 4.92 -10.29 20.42
C ILE A 232 5.18 -8.79 20.30
N PHE A 233 4.64 -8.04 21.27
CA PHE A 233 4.77 -6.60 21.37
C PHE A 233 5.67 -6.27 22.54
N VAL A 234 6.63 -5.37 22.32
CA VAL A 234 7.59 -4.91 23.34
C VAL A 234 7.68 -3.39 23.34
N GLU A 235 8.33 -2.80 24.35
CA GLU A 235 8.46 -1.35 24.47
C GLU A 235 9.54 -0.79 23.52
N GLU A 236 10.72 -1.40 23.51
CA GLU A 236 11.90 -0.87 22.84
C GLU A 236 12.32 -1.74 21.64
N GLU A 237 12.93 -1.12 20.63
CA GLU A 237 13.46 -1.81 19.46
C GLU A 237 14.52 -2.86 19.83
N SER A 238 15.39 -2.56 20.80
CA SER A 238 16.40 -3.50 21.31
C SER A 238 15.79 -4.79 21.87
N ASP A 239 14.61 -4.67 22.50
CA ASP A 239 13.90 -5.82 23.05
C ASP A 239 13.39 -6.75 21.96
N CYS A 240 13.05 -6.22 20.77
CA CYS A 240 12.65 -7.04 19.63
C CYS A 240 13.75 -8.06 19.26
N TYR A 241 15.00 -7.60 19.18
CA TYR A 241 16.15 -8.47 18.86
C TYR A 241 16.47 -9.43 20.00
N GLN A 242 16.33 -9.00 21.25
CA GLN A 242 16.53 -9.84 22.42
C GLN A 242 15.50 -10.98 22.46
N VAL A 243 14.23 -10.69 22.22
CA VAL A 243 13.14 -11.68 22.13
C VAL A 243 13.45 -12.72 21.05
N ILE A 244 13.88 -12.32 19.86
CA ILE A 244 14.25 -13.27 18.78
C ILE A 244 15.40 -14.17 19.23
N GLY A 245 16.42 -13.61 19.87
CA GLY A 245 17.56 -14.38 20.40
C GLY A 245 17.11 -15.47 21.42
N LEU A 246 16.23 -15.09 22.34
CA LEU A 246 15.67 -16.02 23.33
C LEU A 246 14.81 -17.11 22.68
N ILE A 247 13.96 -16.74 21.73
CA ILE A 247 13.13 -17.69 20.98
C ILE A 247 14.01 -18.70 20.21
N HIS A 248 15.03 -18.23 19.49
CA HIS A 248 15.92 -19.07 18.73
C HIS A 248 16.81 -19.96 19.60
N SER A 249 17.05 -19.62 20.86
CA SER A 249 17.74 -20.48 21.81
C SER A 249 16.90 -21.68 22.24
N ARG A 250 15.57 -21.55 22.21
CA ARG A 250 14.61 -22.57 22.64
C ARG A 250 14.02 -23.35 21.46
N PHE A 251 13.65 -22.63 20.39
CA PHE A 251 13.00 -23.20 19.20
C PHE A 251 13.91 -23.06 17.99
N ARG A 252 14.09 -24.16 17.25
CA ARG A 252 14.96 -24.16 16.08
C ARG A 252 14.34 -23.35 14.94
N PRO A 253 15.02 -22.28 14.44
CA PRO A 253 14.51 -21.50 13.33
C PRO A 253 14.59 -22.27 12.01
N MET A 254 13.60 -22.07 11.14
CA MET A 254 13.60 -22.58 9.77
C MET A 254 14.57 -21.76 8.92
N PRO A 255 15.53 -22.37 8.22
CA PRO A 255 16.50 -21.65 7.38
C PRO A 255 15.84 -20.76 6.34
N LYS A 256 16.41 -19.57 6.10
CA LYS A 256 15.94 -18.57 5.11
C LYS A 256 14.53 -18.01 5.37
N ARG A 257 14.01 -18.15 6.60
CA ARG A 257 12.69 -17.62 7.00
C ARG A 257 12.76 -16.45 7.97
N PHE A 258 13.94 -16.06 8.40
CA PHE A 258 14.12 -14.83 9.17
C PHE A 258 14.11 -13.63 8.25
N LYS A 259 13.35 -12.59 8.64
CA LYS A 259 13.26 -11.31 7.92
C LYS A 259 13.31 -10.18 8.92
N ASP A 260 14.21 -9.25 8.69
CA ASP A 260 14.41 -8.07 9.51
C ASP A 260 13.86 -6.83 8.79
N TYR A 261 12.60 -6.53 9.07
CA TYR A 261 11.96 -5.30 8.59
C TYR A 261 12.08 -4.13 9.58
N ILE A 262 12.83 -4.30 10.69
CA ILE A 262 13.19 -3.19 11.58
C ILE A 262 14.42 -2.49 11.03
N ALA A 263 15.49 -3.23 10.76
CA ALA A 263 16.69 -2.70 10.14
C ALA A 263 16.45 -2.18 8.71
N SER A 264 15.54 -2.83 7.98
CA SER A 264 15.16 -2.48 6.60
C SER A 264 13.65 -2.34 6.48
N PRO A 265 13.06 -1.19 6.91
CA PRO A 265 11.63 -0.95 6.84
C PRO A 265 11.12 -0.93 5.41
N LYS A 266 9.88 -1.42 5.22
CA LYS A 266 9.20 -1.29 3.93
C LYS A 266 8.82 0.17 3.66
N GLU A 267 8.62 0.55 2.39
CA GLU A 267 8.19 1.92 2.03
C GLU A 267 6.85 2.32 2.66
N ASN A 268 5.98 1.37 2.99
CA ASN A 268 4.76 1.63 3.75
C ASN A 268 5.01 1.77 5.26
N MET A 269 6.28 1.92 5.68
CA MET A 269 6.74 2.04 7.06
C MET A 269 6.50 0.80 7.93
N TYR A 270 6.17 -0.34 7.32
CA TYR A 270 6.02 -1.58 8.07
C TYR A 270 7.35 -2.02 8.65
N GLN A 271 7.39 -2.22 9.97
CA GLN A 271 8.53 -2.70 10.73
C GLN A 271 8.11 -3.89 11.59
N SER A 272 8.89 -4.95 11.58
CA SER A 272 8.74 -6.15 12.44
C SER A 272 9.89 -7.11 12.19
N LEU A 273 10.30 -7.87 13.17
CA LEU A 273 11.11 -9.07 12.96
C LEU A 273 10.17 -10.26 12.71
N HIS A 274 10.44 -11.02 11.67
CA HIS A 274 9.70 -12.24 11.36
C HIS A 274 10.63 -13.44 11.44
N THR A 275 10.22 -14.46 12.14
CA THR A 275 10.88 -15.76 12.11
C THR A 275 9.86 -16.87 12.03
N THR A 276 10.26 -17.98 11.44
CA THR A 276 9.46 -19.22 11.42
C THR A 276 10.26 -20.28 12.16
N VAL A 277 9.67 -20.91 13.16
CA VAL A 277 10.34 -21.87 14.03
C VAL A 277 9.59 -23.19 14.05
N PHE A 278 10.33 -24.28 14.32
CA PHE A 278 9.75 -25.57 14.66
C PHE A 278 9.31 -25.50 16.13
N GLY A 279 8.00 -25.55 16.36
CA GLY A 279 7.37 -25.50 17.67
C GLY A 279 7.08 -26.87 18.24
N VAL A 280 6.04 -26.93 19.04
CA VAL A 280 5.57 -28.16 19.72
C VAL A 280 5.10 -29.17 18.69
N GLU A 281 5.32 -30.48 18.96
CA GLU A 281 4.92 -31.61 18.11
C GLU A 281 5.41 -31.56 16.65
N GLY A 282 6.41 -30.71 16.37
CA GLY A 282 6.96 -30.51 15.01
C GLY A 282 6.15 -29.58 14.11
N HIS A 283 5.11 -28.95 14.64
CA HIS A 283 4.38 -27.91 13.93
C HIS A 283 5.26 -26.68 13.72
N VAL A 284 4.98 -25.96 12.65
CA VAL A 284 5.76 -24.78 12.26
C VAL A 284 4.91 -23.52 12.46
N PHE A 285 5.43 -22.60 13.25
CA PHE A 285 4.76 -21.32 13.54
C PHE A 285 5.58 -20.13 13.10
N GLU A 286 4.90 -19.11 12.58
CA GLU A 286 5.50 -17.81 12.35
C GLU A 286 5.38 -16.97 13.63
N ILE A 287 6.50 -16.32 14.01
CA ILE A 287 6.55 -15.37 15.13
C ILE A 287 6.92 -14.02 14.55
N GLN A 288 6.14 -13.01 14.92
CA GLN A 288 6.33 -11.61 14.56
C GLN A 288 6.61 -10.82 15.84
N VAL A 289 7.75 -10.11 15.87
CA VAL A 289 8.13 -9.28 17.03
C VAL A 289 8.27 -7.84 16.57
N ARG A 290 7.65 -6.93 17.31
CA ARG A 290 7.67 -5.49 17.02
C ARG A 290 7.31 -4.68 18.26
N THR A 291 7.60 -3.38 18.26
CA THR A 291 7.14 -2.49 19.31
C THR A 291 5.65 -2.16 19.15
N TYR A 292 5.03 -1.62 20.21
CA TYR A 292 3.65 -1.13 20.14
C TYR A 292 3.49 -0.03 19.07
N GLU A 293 4.48 0.88 18.95
CA GLU A 293 4.48 1.93 17.94
C GLU A 293 4.54 1.35 16.51
N MET A 294 5.41 0.35 16.28
CA MET A 294 5.50 -0.34 15.00
C MET A 294 4.19 -1.06 14.63
N ASP A 295 3.48 -1.62 15.62
CA ASP A 295 2.18 -2.25 15.39
C ASP A 295 1.12 -1.22 14.98
N GLU A 296 1.08 -0.10 15.67
CA GLU A 296 0.14 0.98 15.36
C GLU A 296 0.33 1.51 13.94
N ILE A 297 1.58 1.75 13.54
CA ILE A 297 1.92 2.15 12.16
C ILE A 297 1.53 1.06 11.16
N ALA A 298 1.79 -0.21 11.47
CA ALA A 298 1.50 -1.32 10.57
C ALA A 298 0.01 -1.55 10.35
N GLU A 299 -0.84 -1.32 11.35
CA GLU A 299 -2.29 -1.56 11.26
C GLU A 299 -3.07 -0.33 10.76
N LYS A 300 -2.68 0.88 11.20
CA LYS A 300 -3.41 2.14 10.95
C LYS A 300 -2.78 3.01 9.86
N GLY A 301 -1.55 2.68 9.46
CA GLY A 301 -0.81 3.47 8.50
C GLY A 301 -0.37 4.82 9.08
N ILE A 302 -0.17 5.80 8.20
CA ILE A 302 0.35 7.12 8.57
C ILE A 302 -0.63 7.93 9.44
N ALA A 303 -1.93 7.57 9.45
CA ALA A 303 -2.95 8.29 10.23
C ALA A 303 -2.65 8.29 11.73
N SER A 304 -2.05 7.21 12.25
CA SER A 304 -1.70 7.11 13.67
C SER A 304 -0.81 8.25 14.17
N HIS A 305 -0.10 8.93 13.26
CA HIS A 305 0.80 10.04 13.60
C HIS A 305 0.17 11.44 13.45
N TRP A 306 -1.04 11.57 12.92
CA TRP A 306 -1.69 12.89 12.83
C TRP A 306 -2.09 13.47 14.18
N SER A 307 -2.51 12.62 15.11
CA SER A 307 -2.77 13.04 16.50
C SER A 307 -1.49 13.46 17.24
N TYR A 308 -0.31 13.09 16.74
CA TYR A 308 1.00 13.46 17.30
C TYR A 308 1.67 14.66 16.61
N LYS A 309 0.92 15.54 15.92
CA LYS A 309 1.47 16.76 15.27
C LYS A 309 2.39 17.61 16.17
N GLU A 310 2.27 17.49 17.48
CA GLU A 310 3.15 18.18 18.45
C GLU A 310 4.49 17.47 18.72
N LYS A 311 4.63 16.19 18.34
CA LYS A 311 5.85 15.37 18.56
C LYS A 311 6.38 14.65 17.33
N GLY A 312 5.74 14.80 16.16
CA GLY A 312 6.09 14.08 14.93
C GLY A 312 7.50 14.40 14.44
N THR A 313 8.35 13.36 14.33
CA THR A 313 9.69 13.49 13.77
C THR A 313 9.61 13.91 12.30
N LYS A 314 10.50 14.80 11.85
CA LYS A 314 10.65 15.23 10.44
C LYS A 314 10.67 14.06 9.45
N LYS A 315 11.06 12.86 9.90
CA LYS A 315 11.14 11.64 9.09
C LYS A 315 9.77 11.17 8.59
N ILE A 316 8.72 11.26 9.42
CA ILE A 316 7.35 10.81 9.08
C ILE A 316 6.68 11.77 8.11
N GLN A 317 6.86 13.09 8.31
CA GLN A 317 6.36 14.10 7.37
C GLN A 317 6.98 13.94 5.98
N ASN A 318 8.28 13.59 5.90
CA ASN A 318 8.96 13.35 4.63
C ASN A 318 8.41 12.11 3.89
N VAL A 319 8.11 11.01 4.59
CA VAL A 319 7.56 9.80 3.96
C VAL A 319 6.15 10.05 3.42
N MET A 320 5.32 10.81 4.16
CA MET A 320 3.99 11.18 3.70
C MET A 320 4.06 12.06 2.44
N GLU A 321 4.95 13.07 2.46
CA GLU A 321 5.15 13.96 1.29
C GLU A 321 5.66 13.17 0.08
N GLN A 322 6.60 12.23 0.27
CA GLN A 322 7.07 11.35 -0.80
C GLN A 322 5.95 10.51 -1.41
N LYS A 323 5.03 9.98 -0.59
CA LYS A 323 3.88 9.22 -1.10
C LYS A 323 2.90 10.10 -1.88
N LEU A 324 2.60 11.28 -1.36
CA LEU A 324 1.76 12.26 -2.08
C LEU A 324 2.43 12.71 -3.39
N GLU A 325 3.75 12.90 -3.37
CA GLU A 325 4.54 13.23 -4.56
C GLU A 325 4.47 12.11 -5.62
N MET A 326 4.49 10.84 -5.22
CA MET A 326 4.30 9.71 -6.15
C MET A 326 2.94 9.82 -6.86
N PHE A 327 1.86 10.07 -6.14
CA PHE A 327 0.53 10.24 -6.75
C PHE A 327 0.47 11.48 -7.65
N ARG A 328 1.07 12.61 -7.23
CA ARG A 328 1.18 13.83 -8.06
C ARG A 328 1.96 13.56 -9.34
N ASN A 329 3.08 12.86 -9.26
CA ASN A 329 3.90 12.51 -10.42
C ASN A 329 3.14 11.66 -11.45
N VAL A 330 2.32 10.70 -11.01
CA VAL A 330 1.46 9.91 -11.90
C VAL A 330 0.42 10.79 -12.59
N ILE A 331 -0.17 11.75 -11.89
CA ILE A 331 -1.15 12.69 -12.46
C ILE A 331 -0.48 13.66 -13.44
N GLU A 332 0.64 14.27 -13.05
CA GLU A 332 1.34 15.27 -13.86
C GLU A 332 1.93 14.68 -15.12
N SER A 333 2.50 13.48 -15.04
CA SER A 333 3.06 12.79 -16.20
C SER A 333 2.02 12.42 -17.25
N SER A 334 0.76 12.32 -16.84
CA SER A 334 -0.34 11.88 -17.71
C SER A 334 -1.26 13.01 -18.19
N ASN A 335 -0.98 14.27 -17.86
CA ASN A 335 -1.80 15.39 -18.33
C ASN A 335 -1.75 15.62 -19.85
N ASN A 336 -0.74 15.07 -20.54
CA ASN A 336 -0.57 15.17 -22.00
C ASN A 336 -0.66 13.80 -22.70
N ASP A 337 -0.91 12.71 -21.97
CA ASP A 337 -0.96 11.35 -22.50
C ASP A 337 -2.39 10.89 -22.74
N THR A 338 -2.55 9.84 -23.54
CA THR A 338 -3.86 9.20 -23.77
C THR A 338 -4.37 8.54 -22.48
N ASP A 339 -5.68 8.28 -22.39
CA ASP A 339 -6.27 7.59 -21.25
C ASP A 339 -5.66 6.18 -21.03
N ALA A 340 -5.27 5.50 -22.12
CA ALA A 340 -4.56 4.22 -22.08
C ALA A 340 -3.15 4.35 -21.44
N ASP A 341 -2.42 5.43 -21.74
CA ASP A 341 -1.11 5.68 -21.13
C ASP A 341 -1.25 5.99 -19.64
N PHE A 342 -2.29 6.72 -19.24
CA PHE A 342 -2.61 6.97 -17.83
C PHE A 342 -2.93 5.67 -17.07
N GLU A 343 -3.78 4.82 -17.65
CA GLU A 343 -4.14 3.53 -17.04
C GLU A 343 -2.91 2.64 -16.88
N ASN A 344 -2.05 2.57 -17.89
CA ASN A 344 -0.79 1.85 -17.82
C ASN A 344 0.14 2.42 -16.76
N ALA A 345 0.18 3.74 -16.60
CA ALA A 345 0.96 4.43 -15.57
C ALA A 345 0.49 4.08 -14.16
N VAL A 346 -0.82 4.16 -13.93
CA VAL A 346 -1.45 3.82 -12.65
C VAL A 346 -1.24 2.34 -12.33
N ASN A 347 -1.44 1.46 -13.32
CA ASN A 347 -1.25 0.02 -13.14
C ASN A 347 0.20 -0.33 -12.81
N ALA A 348 1.17 0.30 -13.45
CA ALA A 348 2.58 0.03 -13.19
C ALA A 348 3.04 0.54 -11.81
N ASP A 349 2.69 1.78 -11.44
CA ASP A 349 3.26 2.43 -10.24
C ASP A 349 2.39 2.25 -8.98
N ILE A 350 1.07 2.05 -9.13
CA ILE A 350 0.14 1.99 -8.00
C ILE A 350 -0.40 0.58 -7.76
N PHE A 351 -0.80 -0.14 -8.82
CA PHE A 351 -1.55 -1.39 -8.69
C PHE A 351 -0.71 -2.66 -8.89
N SER A 352 0.51 -2.56 -9.42
CA SER A 352 1.37 -3.74 -9.58
C SER A 352 1.86 -4.27 -8.23
N ASP A 353 1.99 -5.59 -8.14
CA ASP A 353 2.70 -6.24 -7.06
C ASP A 353 4.15 -5.72 -7.00
N LEU A 354 4.68 -5.61 -5.78
CA LEU A 354 6.01 -5.09 -5.52
C LEU A 354 7.01 -6.20 -5.25
N ILE A 355 8.22 -5.99 -5.74
CA ILE A 355 9.42 -6.69 -5.32
C ILE A 355 10.26 -5.77 -4.44
N TYR A 356 10.93 -6.36 -3.46
CA TYR A 356 11.86 -5.71 -2.56
C TYR A 356 13.28 -6.09 -2.96
N THR A 357 14.06 -5.11 -3.40
CA THR A 357 15.45 -5.28 -3.81
C THR A 357 16.35 -4.45 -2.89
N TYR A 358 17.63 -4.73 -2.87
CA TYR A 358 18.55 -4.09 -1.92
C TYR A 358 19.71 -3.41 -2.64
N THR A 359 20.13 -2.25 -2.11
CA THR A 359 21.44 -1.69 -2.45
C THR A 359 22.55 -2.53 -1.80
N PRO A 360 23.82 -2.43 -2.27
CA PRO A 360 24.95 -3.08 -1.59
C PRO A 360 25.17 -2.60 -0.14
N LYS A 361 24.54 -1.49 0.26
CA LYS A 361 24.57 -0.96 1.63
C LYS A 361 23.45 -1.52 2.51
N GLY A 362 22.52 -2.30 1.92
CA GLY A 362 21.38 -2.87 2.61
C GLY A 362 20.10 -2.01 2.59
N ASP A 363 20.11 -0.85 1.90
CA ASP A 363 18.89 -0.05 1.75
C ASP A 363 17.87 -0.81 0.88
N VAL A 364 16.61 -0.82 1.29
CA VAL A 364 15.52 -1.44 0.53
C VAL A 364 15.07 -0.52 -0.60
N VAL A 365 14.88 -1.08 -1.78
CA VAL A 365 14.30 -0.40 -2.94
C VAL A 365 13.09 -1.19 -3.42
N GLU A 366 11.90 -0.61 -3.29
CA GLU A 366 10.66 -1.20 -3.79
C GLU A 366 10.46 -0.87 -5.27
N LEU A 367 10.14 -1.89 -6.05
CA LEU A 367 9.91 -1.78 -7.48
C LEU A 367 8.70 -2.63 -7.89
N PRO A 368 7.96 -2.23 -8.92
CA PRO A 368 6.97 -3.08 -9.56
C PRO A 368 7.57 -4.41 -10.04
N ILE A 369 6.80 -5.49 -9.95
CA ILE A 369 7.22 -6.79 -10.50
C ILE A 369 7.56 -6.66 -12.00
N GLY A 370 8.64 -7.33 -12.43
CA GLY A 370 9.18 -7.22 -13.79
C GLY A 370 10.06 -5.99 -14.03
N SER A 371 10.35 -5.18 -13.00
CA SER A 371 11.31 -4.08 -13.08
C SER A 371 12.73 -4.56 -13.35
N THR A 372 13.51 -3.68 -13.95
CA THR A 372 14.87 -3.95 -14.41
C THR A 372 15.92 -3.14 -13.64
N PRO A 373 17.21 -3.44 -13.78
CA PRO A 373 18.29 -2.61 -13.20
C PRO A 373 18.23 -1.13 -13.61
N VAL A 374 17.66 -0.80 -14.78
CA VAL A 374 17.44 0.59 -15.19
C VAL A 374 16.37 1.25 -14.33
N ASP A 375 15.25 0.55 -14.06
CA ASP A 375 14.21 1.03 -13.15
C ASP A 375 14.78 1.28 -11.74
N PHE A 376 15.59 0.33 -11.24
CA PHE A 376 16.28 0.44 -9.96
C PHE A 376 17.21 1.67 -9.92
N ALA A 377 18.00 1.90 -10.98
CA ALA A 377 18.92 3.03 -11.06
C ALA A 377 18.20 4.38 -10.97
N TYR A 378 17.10 4.55 -11.71
CA TYR A 378 16.27 5.76 -11.68
C TYR A 378 15.52 5.91 -10.34
N ARG A 379 15.19 4.82 -9.67
CA ARG A 379 14.57 4.85 -8.34
C ARG A 379 15.51 5.40 -7.27
N ILE A 380 16.80 5.06 -7.35
CA ILE A 380 17.81 5.62 -6.45
C ILE A 380 18.01 7.12 -6.70
N HIS A 381 18.32 7.49 -7.93
CA HIS A 381 18.54 8.89 -8.32
C HIS A 381 18.59 9.05 -9.83
N SER A 382 18.02 10.13 -10.37
CA SER A 382 18.01 10.39 -11.83
C SER A 382 19.40 10.34 -12.45
N ARG A 383 20.44 10.91 -11.80
CA ARG A 383 21.81 10.88 -12.30
C ARG A 383 22.36 9.45 -12.37
N VAL A 384 22.03 8.58 -11.42
CA VAL A 384 22.45 7.17 -11.47
C VAL A 384 21.82 6.49 -12.67
N GLY A 385 20.51 6.72 -12.90
CA GLY A 385 19.80 6.23 -14.08
C GLY A 385 20.42 6.71 -15.38
N ASP A 386 20.64 8.03 -15.52
CA ASP A 386 21.18 8.64 -16.73
C ASP A 386 22.59 8.12 -17.10
N THR A 387 23.41 7.79 -16.11
CA THR A 387 24.79 7.37 -16.28
C THR A 387 25.01 5.85 -16.18
N THR A 388 23.94 5.06 -16.17
CA THR A 388 24.00 3.59 -16.08
C THR A 388 24.67 2.97 -17.30
N VAL A 389 25.66 2.10 -17.07
CA VAL A 389 26.37 1.35 -18.13
C VAL A 389 26.29 -0.17 -17.93
N GLY A 390 25.90 -0.64 -16.74
CA GLY A 390 25.82 -2.06 -16.43
C GLY A 390 25.25 -2.31 -15.04
N ALA A 391 24.94 -3.55 -14.74
CA ALA A 391 24.44 -3.97 -13.45
C ALA A 391 25.05 -5.29 -13.00
N ILE A 392 25.22 -5.42 -11.69
CA ILE A 392 25.58 -6.65 -11.00
C ILE A 392 24.46 -6.98 -10.05
N VAL A 393 23.88 -8.18 -10.17
CA VAL A 393 22.82 -8.68 -9.29
C VAL A 393 23.33 -9.94 -8.61
N ASN A 394 23.30 -9.97 -7.27
CA ASN A 394 23.80 -11.10 -6.46
C ASN A 394 25.21 -11.54 -6.90
N ASP A 395 26.12 -10.57 -7.06
CA ASP A 395 27.52 -10.75 -7.49
C ASP A 395 27.70 -11.27 -8.94
N GLN A 396 26.63 -11.32 -9.75
CA GLN A 396 26.70 -11.70 -11.15
C GLN A 396 26.40 -10.51 -12.07
N ILE A 397 27.19 -10.36 -13.14
CA ILE A 397 26.91 -9.36 -14.17
C ILE A 397 25.67 -9.81 -14.96
N VAL A 398 24.70 -8.92 -15.05
CA VAL A 398 23.44 -9.18 -15.76
C VAL A 398 23.19 -8.12 -16.83
N PRO A 399 22.42 -8.43 -17.89
CA PRO A 399 21.98 -7.42 -18.85
C PRO A 399 21.06 -6.39 -18.17
N LEU A 400 21.02 -5.16 -18.71
CA LEU A 400 20.17 -4.10 -18.17
C LEU A 400 18.66 -4.39 -18.31
N SER A 401 18.27 -5.34 -19.16
CA SER A 401 16.91 -5.86 -19.32
C SER A 401 16.57 -7.04 -18.41
N TYR A 402 17.47 -7.43 -17.49
CA TYR A 402 17.23 -8.50 -16.53
C TYR A 402 16.02 -8.15 -15.63
N GLU A 403 15.07 -9.08 -15.47
CA GLU A 403 13.95 -8.90 -14.55
C GLU A 403 14.39 -9.18 -13.12
N LEU A 404 14.38 -8.14 -12.30
CA LEU A 404 14.73 -8.21 -10.87
C LEU A 404 13.71 -9.05 -10.11
N LYS A 405 14.20 -9.78 -9.12
CA LYS A 405 13.41 -10.63 -8.24
C LYS A 405 13.44 -10.12 -6.81
N ASN A 406 12.52 -10.61 -6.00
CA ASN A 406 12.51 -10.31 -4.58
C ASN A 406 13.81 -10.77 -3.92
N ASP A 407 14.32 -9.95 -3.02
CA ASP A 407 15.57 -10.16 -2.27
C ASP A 407 16.87 -10.04 -3.11
N ASP A 408 16.81 -9.53 -4.37
CA ASP A 408 18.00 -9.27 -5.17
C ASP A 408 18.81 -8.09 -4.62
N VAL A 409 20.14 -8.27 -4.51
CA VAL A 409 21.11 -7.20 -4.20
C VAL A 409 21.64 -6.62 -5.50
N VAL A 410 21.33 -5.35 -5.77
CA VAL A 410 21.58 -4.70 -7.07
C VAL A 410 22.66 -3.63 -6.95
N ASN A 411 23.72 -3.78 -7.70
CA ASN A 411 24.82 -2.80 -7.80
C ASN A 411 24.90 -2.24 -9.22
N ILE A 412 24.56 -0.96 -9.36
CA ILE A 412 24.57 -0.25 -10.65
C ILE A 412 25.99 0.28 -10.95
N LYS A 413 26.48 -0.02 -12.14
CA LYS A 413 27.71 0.56 -12.68
C LYS A 413 27.38 1.80 -13.48
N THR A 414 28.04 2.91 -13.15
CA THR A 414 27.83 4.21 -13.80
C THR A 414 29.09 4.71 -14.46
N ASN A 415 28.92 5.49 -15.55
CA ASN A 415 29.98 6.25 -16.19
C ASN A 415 29.48 7.67 -16.45
N ASN A 416 30.17 8.66 -15.92
CA ASN A 416 29.76 10.07 -16.03
C ASN A 416 29.63 10.59 -17.46
N ASN A 417 30.27 9.93 -18.43
CA ASN A 417 30.22 10.29 -19.86
C ASN A 417 29.12 9.52 -20.63
N SER A 418 28.38 8.64 -19.98
CA SER A 418 27.27 7.91 -20.59
C SER A 418 25.99 8.70 -20.51
N THR A 419 25.11 8.42 -21.45
CA THR A 419 23.76 8.97 -21.56
C THR A 419 22.76 7.82 -21.66
N PRO A 420 21.46 8.05 -21.36
CA PRO A 420 20.43 7.05 -21.51
C PRO A 420 20.35 6.50 -22.93
N ASN A 421 19.99 5.21 -23.06
CA ASN A 421 19.71 4.61 -24.36
C ASN A 421 18.19 4.59 -24.59
N LYS A 422 17.77 4.99 -25.80
CA LYS A 422 16.34 5.00 -26.20
C LYS A 422 15.72 3.60 -26.17
N ASP A 423 16.53 2.55 -26.42
CA ASP A 423 16.08 1.15 -26.39
C ASP A 423 15.61 0.72 -25.00
N TRP A 424 16.03 1.39 -23.94
CA TRP A 424 15.56 1.09 -22.58
C TRP A 424 14.05 1.27 -22.42
N LEU A 425 13.42 2.15 -23.22
CA LEU A 425 11.97 2.34 -23.22
C LEU A 425 11.19 1.08 -23.56
N SER A 426 11.81 0.08 -24.21
CA SER A 426 11.17 -1.18 -24.58
C SER A 426 11.00 -2.14 -23.41
N PHE A 427 11.81 -2.03 -22.36
CA PHE A 427 11.80 -2.98 -21.25
C PHE A 427 11.63 -2.36 -19.85
N VAL A 428 11.83 -1.04 -19.65
CA VAL A 428 11.58 -0.40 -18.37
C VAL A 428 10.09 -0.46 -17.99
N LYS A 429 9.81 -0.71 -16.71
CA LYS A 429 8.46 -0.87 -16.17
C LYS A 429 7.96 0.38 -15.46
N THR A 430 8.83 1.09 -14.71
CA THR A 430 8.42 2.25 -13.94
C THR A 430 8.18 3.47 -14.83
N ASN A 431 7.14 4.24 -14.52
CA ASN A 431 6.92 5.52 -15.21
C ASN A 431 8.00 6.54 -14.88
N GLN A 432 8.59 6.47 -13.69
CA GLN A 432 9.70 7.32 -13.31
C GLN A 432 10.87 7.17 -14.31
N ALA A 433 11.32 5.93 -14.56
CA ALA A 433 12.39 5.67 -15.53
C ALA A 433 11.97 6.11 -16.94
N ARG A 434 10.78 5.70 -17.39
CA ARG A 434 10.24 6.01 -18.72
C ARG A 434 10.18 7.51 -18.98
N ASN A 435 9.66 8.29 -18.04
CA ASN A 435 9.50 9.73 -18.17
C ASN A 435 10.86 10.45 -18.13
N LYS A 436 11.79 10.01 -17.28
CA LYS A 436 13.14 10.58 -17.25
C LYS A 436 13.88 10.33 -18.56
N ILE A 437 13.81 9.12 -19.12
CA ILE A 437 14.41 8.78 -20.42
C ILE A 437 13.77 9.62 -21.54
N LYS A 438 12.43 9.69 -21.61
CA LYS A 438 11.72 10.52 -22.61
C LYS A 438 12.11 12.00 -22.47
N ALA A 439 12.17 12.54 -21.26
CA ALA A 439 12.53 13.93 -21.01
C ALA A 439 13.98 14.25 -21.44
N PHE A 440 14.92 13.31 -21.21
CA PHE A 440 16.30 13.45 -21.68
C PHE A 440 16.35 13.63 -23.21
N PHE A 441 15.73 12.72 -23.95
CA PHE A 441 15.72 12.79 -25.42
C PHE A 441 14.93 13.99 -25.96
N SER A 442 13.84 14.39 -25.31
CA SER A 442 13.09 15.59 -25.70
C SER A 442 13.93 16.86 -25.54
N LYS A 443 14.76 16.94 -24.51
CA LYS A 443 15.68 18.06 -24.29
C LYS A 443 16.79 18.08 -25.35
N GLU A 444 17.38 16.93 -25.66
CA GLU A 444 18.41 16.77 -26.68
C GLU A 444 17.88 17.16 -28.08
N HIS A 445 16.71 16.68 -28.47
CA HIS A 445 16.04 17.08 -29.70
C HIS A 445 15.74 18.58 -29.77
N LYS A 446 15.29 19.18 -28.68
CA LYS A 446 15.01 20.62 -28.61
C LYS A 446 16.29 21.43 -28.87
N GLU A 447 17.41 21.07 -28.29
CA GLU A 447 18.69 21.72 -28.50
C GLU A 447 19.18 21.56 -29.95
N GLU A 448 19.00 20.37 -30.53
CA GLU A 448 19.30 20.10 -31.95
C GLU A 448 18.43 20.94 -32.92
N TYR A 449 17.12 21.03 -32.67
CA TYR A 449 16.23 21.88 -33.47
C TYR A 449 16.54 23.36 -33.33
N ILE A 450 16.89 23.83 -32.15
CA ILE A 450 17.34 25.22 -31.93
C ILE A 450 18.61 25.49 -32.73
N LEU A 451 19.57 24.58 -32.70
CA LEU A 451 20.83 24.72 -33.47
C LEU A 451 20.59 24.73 -34.98
N LYS A 452 19.77 23.80 -35.49
CA LYS A 452 19.35 23.76 -36.90
C LYS A 452 18.62 25.03 -37.30
N GLY A 453 17.68 25.50 -36.48
CA GLY A 453 16.93 26.75 -36.72
C GLY A 453 17.85 27.98 -36.80
N LYS A 454 18.83 28.09 -35.86
CA LYS A 454 19.85 29.15 -35.90
C LYS A 454 20.67 29.10 -37.20
N ASN A 455 21.16 27.93 -37.59
CA ASN A 455 21.96 27.77 -38.78
C ASN A 455 21.18 28.13 -40.08
N ILE A 456 19.89 27.76 -40.14
CA ILE A 456 19.00 28.15 -41.26
C ILE A 456 18.82 29.67 -41.28
N LEU A 457 18.52 30.27 -40.12
CA LEU A 457 18.32 31.72 -40.01
C LEU A 457 19.60 32.50 -40.40
N GLU A 458 20.77 32.07 -39.90
CA GLU A 458 22.04 32.70 -40.26
C GLU A 458 22.34 32.56 -41.75
N THR A 459 21.99 31.43 -42.37
CA THR A 459 22.20 31.19 -43.81
C THR A 459 21.27 32.11 -44.64
N GLU A 460 20.03 32.29 -44.23
CA GLU A 460 19.09 33.19 -44.92
C GLU A 460 19.43 34.68 -44.73
N LEU A 461 19.93 35.06 -43.53
CA LEU A 461 20.37 36.45 -43.26
C LEU A 461 21.68 36.84 -43.99
N ARG A 462 22.45 35.89 -44.48
CA ARG A 462 23.67 36.12 -45.28
C ARG A 462 23.42 36.23 -46.76
N LYS A 463 22.21 35.87 -47.26
CA LYS A 463 21.72 36.13 -48.62
C LYS A 463 21.19 37.54 -48.76
#